data_d20ddea48370bd2d2a8aadf2582041b8
#
_entry.id   d20ddea48370bd2d2a8aadf2582041b8
#
_cell.length_a   1.000
_cell.length_b   1.000
_cell.length_c   1.000
_cell.angle_alpha   90.00
_cell.angle_beta   90.00
_cell.angle_gamma   90.00
#
_symmetry.space_group_name_H-M   'P 1'
#
loop_
_entity.id
_entity.type
_entity.pdbx_description
1 polymer ?
#
loop_
_entity_poly.entity_id
_entity_poly.type
_entity_poly.pdbx_seq_one_letter_code
_entity_poly.pdbx_strand_id
1 'polypeptide(L)'
;MKAGVKRHLEFFNCATTPSPFIIGITCAMEEQCASAPDGEFDVASINSVKAALMGPLAGIGDSFFWGTFRVIGVGVGAPLAVAGNILGPILYFLINFIPSEIVRRVGFKIGYEGGSEFLTRISEDGTLNKLTEAARIMGLVVIGAMMASMVNVNLVTVLNINGAQVVLQEIFDAICPKILPLGLTFACYWGLQKRYSGTVIMIALLVLGVLAVALGLL
;
A
#
# COMPACT_ATOMS: atom_id res chain seq x y z
N MET A 1 17.39 22.89 -11.10
CA MET A 1 17.43 21.58 -11.79
C MET A 1 18.13 20.47 -10.99
N LYS A 2 19.42 20.56 -10.61
CA LYS A 2 20.11 19.49 -9.84
C LYS A 2 19.47 19.20 -8.47
N ALA A 3 19.02 20.20 -7.73
CA ALA A 3 18.37 20.04 -6.42
C ALA A 3 17.00 19.37 -6.53
N GLY A 4 16.22 19.68 -7.58
CA GLY A 4 14.96 19.00 -7.87
C GLY A 4 15.13 17.52 -8.18
N VAL A 5 16.10 17.19 -9.06
CA VAL A 5 16.43 15.79 -9.37
C VAL A 5 16.82 15.00 -8.12
N LYS A 6 17.61 15.59 -7.21
CA LYS A 6 17.99 14.94 -5.96
C LYS A 6 16.77 14.66 -5.08
N ARG A 7 15.87 15.66 -4.91
CA ARG A 7 14.62 15.48 -4.15
C ARG A 7 13.76 14.35 -4.72
N HIS A 8 13.68 14.23 -6.05
CA HIS A 8 12.93 13.17 -6.69
C HIS A 8 13.54 11.79 -6.47
N LEU A 9 14.86 11.65 -6.62
CA LEU A 9 15.56 10.38 -6.43
C LEU A 9 15.45 9.85 -5.00
N GLU A 10 15.52 10.72 -4.00
CA GLU A 10 15.41 10.32 -2.59
C GLU A 10 14.01 9.75 -2.25
N PHE A 11 12.96 10.28 -2.88
CA PHE A 11 11.58 9.87 -2.58
C PHE A 11 11.06 8.71 -3.44
N PHE A 12 11.47 8.60 -4.70
CA PHE A 12 10.87 7.64 -5.63
C PHE A 12 11.52 6.27 -5.66
N ASN A 13 12.55 6.05 -4.90
CA ASN A 13 13.20 4.74 -4.81
C ASN A 13 12.33 3.67 -4.11
N CYS A 14 11.22 4.07 -3.50
CA CYS A 14 10.33 3.18 -2.74
C CYS A 14 8.90 3.11 -3.28
N ALA A 15 8.56 3.82 -4.37
CA ALA A 15 7.17 3.95 -4.79
C ALA A 15 6.80 2.94 -5.87
N THR A 16 5.79 2.16 -5.57
CA THR A 16 5.07 1.30 -6.49
C THR A 16 4.12 2.09 -7.39
N THR A 17 3.44 1.45 -8.24
CA THR A 17 2.74 1.84 -9.47
C THR A 17 1.92 3.15 -9.55
N PRO A 18 1.37 3.77 -8.47
CA PRO A 18 0.77 5.12 -8.61
C PRO A 18 1.78 6.26 -8.54
N SER A 19 3.05 5.97 -8.38
CA SER A 19 4.10 6.99 -8.39
C SER A 19 4.10 7.90 -9.62
N PRO A 20 3.73 7.48 -10.84
CA PRO A 20 3.66 8.36 -12.00
C PRO A 20 2.72 9.55 -11.83
N PHE A 21 1.59 9.37 -11.13
CA PHE A 21 0.68 10.47 -10.81
C PHE A 21 1.36 11.51 -9.89
N ILE A 22 2.03 11.05 -8.84
CA ILE A 22 2.77 11.93 -7.92
C ILE A 22 3.93 12.61 -8.65
N ILE A 23 4.64 11.89 -9.52
CA ILE A 23 5.70 12.44 -10.36
C ILE A 23 5.15 13.55 -11.25
N GLY A 24 3.99 13.35 -11.86
CA GLY A 24 3.33 14.36 -12.68
C GLY A 24 3.08 15.65 -11.89
N ILE A 25 2.43 15.55 -10.72
CA ILE A 25 2.17 16.71 -9.85
C ILE A 25 3.48 17.40 -9.45
N THR A 26 4.44 16.65 -8.99
CA THR A 26 5.71 17.24 -8.52
C THR A 26 6.56 17.83 -9.64
N CYS A 27 6.48 17.29 -10.87
CA CYS A 27 7.10 17.92 -12.03
C CYS A 27 6.48 19.28 -12.34
N ALA A 28 5.14 19.38 -12.29
CA ALA A 28 4.44 20.66 -12.47
C ALA A 28 4.84 21.68 -11.38
N MET A 29 4.99 21.22 -10.12
CA MET A 29 5.44 22.07 -9.01
C MET A 29 6.89 22.55 -9.19
N GLU A 30 7.79 21.69 -9.63
CA GLU A 30 9.20 22.05 -9.89
C GLU A 30 9.32 23.05 -11.07
N GLU A 31 8.47 22.92 -12.07
CA GLU A 31 8.42 23.85 -13.21
C GLU A 31 7.94 25.24 -12.77
N GLN A 32 6.92 25.29 -11.92
CA GLN A 32 6.47 26.57 -11.34
C GLN A 32 7.52 27.16 -10.41
N CYS A 33 8.17 26.35 -9.56
CA CYS A 33 9.28 26.79 -8.73
C CYS A 33 10.44 27.37 -9.56
N ALA A 34 10.71 26.77 -10.71
CA ALA A 34 11.77 27.26 -11.62
C ALA A 34 11.39 28.56 -12.35
N SER A 35 10.08 28.83 -12.50
CA SER A 35 9.54 29.99 -13.19
C SER A 35 9.21 31.16 -12.25
N ALA A 36 9.13 30.90 -10.94
CA ALA A 36 8.85 31.92 -9.93
C ALA A 36 10.10 32.72 -9.58
N PRO A 37 9.96 34.02 -9.23
CA PRO A 37 11.05 34.83 -8.68
C PRO A 37 11.65 34.20 -7.42
N ASP A 38 12.92 34.48 -7.16
CA ASP A 38 13.64 33.94 -5.99
C ASP A 38 12.92 34.29 -4.67
N GLY A 39 12.49 33.26 -3.94
CA GLY A 39 11.87 33.38 -2.62
C GLY A 39 10.33 33.43 -2.61
N GLU A 40 9.67 33.47 -3.75
CA GLU A 40 8.20 33.48 -3.84
C GLU A 40 7.57 32.08 -3.73
N PHE A 41 8.31 31.02 -4.06
CA PHE A 41 7.81 29.66 -4.03
C PHE A 41 8.31 28.88 -2.81
N ASP A 42 7.38 28.34 -2.01
CA ASP A 42 7.75 27.49 -0.89
C ASP A 42 8.16 26.06 -1.37
N VAL A 43 9.45 25.84 -1.46
CA VAL A 43 10.05 24.56 -1.86
C VAL A 43 9.67 23.41 -0.90
N ALA A 44 9.37 23.72 0.37
CA ALA A 44 8.97 22.70 1.34
C ALA A 44 7.60 22.10 1.02
N SER A 45 6.74 22.86 0.31
CA SER A 45 5.42 22.39 -0.14
C SER A 45 5.51 21.18 -1.06
N ILE A 46 6.54 21.09 -1.92
CA ILE A 46 6.76 19.95 -2.82
C ILE A 46 6.95 18.65 -2.03
N ASN A 47 7.76 18.68 -0.98
CA ASN A 47 8.00 17.51 -0.13
C ASN A 47 6.75 17.15 0.69
N SER A 48 5.99 18.15 1.14
CA SER A 48 4.76 17.95 1.89
C SER A 48 3.69 17.25 1.04
N VAL A 49 3.51 17.67 -0.22
CA VAL A 49 2.58 17.04 -1.18
C VAL A 49 3.00 15.61 -1.48
N LYS A 50 4.30 15.37 -1.71
CA LYS A 50 4.83 14.00 -1.90
C LYS A 50 4.48 13.11 -0.71
N ALA A 51 4.82 13.53 0.50
CA ALA A 51 4.59 12.76 1.72
C ALA A 51 3.11 12.47 1.96
N ALA A 52 2.23 13.46 1.70
CA ALA A 52 0.79 13.31 1.84
C ALA A 52 0.19 12.28 0.87
N LEU A 53 0.66 12.25 -0.37
CA LEU A 53 0.10 11.41 -1.42
C LEU A 53 0.71 10.00 -1.47
N MET A 54 1.98 9.84 -1.06
CA MET A 54 2.70 8.56 -1.19
C MET A 54 2.03 7.43 -0.41
N GLY A 55 1.68 7.65 0.86
CA GLY A 55 1.10 6.60 1.70
C GLY A 55 -0.19 6.01 1.13
N PRO A 56 -1.23 6.82 0.93
CA PRO A 56 -2.51 6.36 0.41
C PRO A 56 -2.41 5.76 -1.00
N LEU A 57 -1.69 6.42 -1.91
CA LEU A 57 -1.57 5.95 -3.28
C LEU A 57 -0.72 4.68 -3.39
N ALA A 58 0.30 4.52 -2.56
CA ALA A 58 1.06 3.26 -2.48
C ALA A 58 0.16 2.11 -2.04
N GLY A 59 -0.65 2.30 -0.98
CA GLY A 59 -1.60 1.28 -0.52
C GLY A 59 -2.62 0.87 -1.57
N ILE A 60 -3.18 1.84 -2.31
CA ILE A 60 -4.07 1.56 -3.44
C ILE A 60 -3.31 0.79 -4.54
N GLY A 61 -2.11 1.23 -4.89
CA GLY A 61 -1.29 0.59 -5.91
C GLY A 61 -0.94 -0.85 -5.55
N ASP A 62 -0.53 -1.10 -4.32
CA ASP A 62 -0.20 -2.44 -3.84
C ASP A 62 -1.43 -3.36 -3.88
N SER A 63 -2.59 -2.88 -3.44
CA SER A 63 -3.83 -3.66 -3.49
C SER A 63 -4.24 -4.02 -4.92
N PHE A 64 -4.14 -3.08 -5.86
CA PHE A 64 -4.51 -3.31 -7.25
C PHE A 64 -3.50 -4.18 -7.99
N PHE A 65 -2.22 -3.80 -7.97
CA PHE A 65 -1.21 -4.45 -8.81
C PHE A 65 -0.65 -5.71 -8.19
N TRP A 66 -0.33 -5.69 -6.89
CA TRP A 66 0.20 -6.86 -6.20
C TRP A 66 -0.89 -7.79 -5.69
N GLY A 67 -1.95 -7.23 -5.10
CA GLY A 67 -3.05 -8.00 -4.52
C GLY A 67 -4.05 -8.53 -5.53
N THR A 68 -4.32 -7.80 -6.63
CA THR A 68 -5.38 -8.19 -7.57
C THR A 68 -4.83 -8.66 -8.91
N PHE A 69 -4.18 -7.80 -9.70
CA PHE A 69 -3.74 -8.17 -11.05
C PHE A 69 -2.73 -9.30 -11.06
N ARG A 70 -1.80 -9.31 -10.10
CA ARG A 70 -0.81 -10.37 -9.98
C ARG A 70 -1.44 -11.71 -9.63
N VAL A 71 -2.39 -11.72 -8.71
CA VAL A 71 -3.11 -12.94 -8.30
C VAL A 71 -3.96 -13.48 -9.46
N ILE A 72 -4.70 -12.61 -10.17
CA ILE A 72 -5.46 -13.00 -11.36
C ILE A 72 -4.51 -13.54 -12.43
N GLY A 73 -3.41 -12.84 -12.68
CA GLY A 73 -2.42 -13.26 -13.69
C GLY A 73 -1.83 -14.63 -13.38
N VAL A 74 -1.50 -14.91 -12.12
CA VAL A 74 -1.04 -16.24 -11.69
C VAL A 74 -2.15 -17.27 -11.81
N GLY A 75 -3.36 -16.95 -11.35
CA GLY A 75 -4.51 -17.87 -11.41
C GLY A 75 -4.84 -18.34 -12.83
N VAL A 76 -4.70 -17.45 -13.82
CA VAL A 76 -4.92 -17.78 -15.23
C VAL A 76 -3.67 -18.40 -15.89
N GLY A 77 -2.51 -17.82 -15.62
CA GLY A 77 -1.27 -18.18 -16.31
C GLY A 77 -0.64 -19.48 -15.81
N ALA A 78 -0.69 -19.74 -14.48
CA ALA A 78 0.01 -20.89 -13.91
C ALA A 78 -0.55 -22.26 -14.38
N PRO A 79 -1.88 -22.50 -14.40
CA PRO A 79 -2.40 -23.78 -14.92
C PRO A 79 -2.01 -24.06 -16.37
N LEU A 80 -2.01 -23.03 -17.22
CA LEU A 80 -1.60 -23.16 -18.62
C LEU A 80 -0.10 -23.43 -18.76
N ALA A 81 0.72 -22.77 -17.93
CA ALA A 81 2.17 -22.97 -17.92
C ALA A 81 2.53 -24.39 -17.45
N VAL A 82 1.85 -24.91 -16.41
CA VAL A 82 2.04 -26.30 -15.92
C VAL A 82 1.64 -27.31 -16.98
N ALA A 83 0.62 -27.02 -17.81
CA ALA A 83 0.24 -27.84 -18.95
C ALA A 83 1.22 -27.74 -20.15
N GLY A 84 2.34 -27.03 -20.01
CA GLY A 84 3.33 -26.82 -21.05
C GLY A 84 2.93 -25.82 -22.13
N ASN A 85 1.86 -25.05 -21.89
CA ASN A 85 1.36 -24.07 -22.88
C ASN A 85 2.03 -22.71 -22.68
N ILE A 86 2.71 -22.22 -23.72
CA ILE A 86 3.41 -20.92 -23.71
C ILE A 86 2.46 -19.73 -23.52
N LEU A 87 1.17 -19.90 -23.76
CA LEU A 87 0.16 -18.85 -23.50
C LEU A 87 0.06 -18.50 -22.03
N GLY A 88 0.42 -19.40 -21.11
CA GLY A 88 0.39 -19.13 -19.67
C GLY A 88 1.26 -17.93 -19.27
N PRO A 89 2.59 -17.97 -19.50
CA PRO A 89 3.48 -16.82 -19.26
C PRO A 89 3.08 -15.55 -20.03
N ILE A 90 2.61 -15.68 -21.27
CA ILE A 90 2.17 -14.53 -22.08
C ILE A 90 0.97 -13.84 -21.45
N LEU A 91 -0.06 -14.59 -21.06
CA LEU A 91 -1.24 -14.03 -20.39
C LEU A 91 -0.90 -13.40 -19.05
N TYR A 92 -0.06 -14.05 -18.25
CA TYR A 92 0.45 -13.46 -17.01
C TYR A 92 1.10 -12.11 -17.26
N PHE A 93 1.99 -12.03 -18.25
CA PHE A 93 2.67 -10.78 -18.60
C PHE A 93 1.69 -9.70 -19.05
N LEU A 94 0.76 -10.03 -19.97
CA LEU A 94 -0.21 -9.06 -20.49
C LEU A 94 -1.14 -8.52 -19.41
N ILE A 95 -1.67 -9.39 -18.54
CA ILE A 95 -2.56 -9.00 -17.43
C ILE A 95 -1.87 -8.04 -16.46
N ASN A 96 -0.57 -8.21 -16.24
CA ASN A 96 0.18 -7.34 -15.31
C ASN A 96 0.74 -6.09 -16.02
N PHE A 97 1.28 -6.24 -17.23
CA PHE A 97 1.98 -5.17 -17.94
C PHE A 97 1.04 -4.11 -18.49
N ILE A 98 -0.06 -4.53 -19.15
CA ILE A 98 -0.97 -3.58 -19.83
C ILE A 98 -1.60 -2.59 -18.82
N PRO A 99 -2.23 -3.02 -17.70
CA PRO A 99 -2.79 -2.08 -16.74
C PRO A 99 -1.73 -1.20 -16.10
N SER A 100 -0.55 -1.75 -15.82
CA SER A 100 0.57 -0.99 -15.24
C SER A 100 1.03 0.13 -16.17
N GLU A 101 1.16 -0.16 -17.48
CA GLU A 101 1.61 0.82 -18.45
C GLU A 101 0.55 1.90 -18.71
N ILE A 102 -0.74 1.52 -18.73
CA ILE A 102 -1.85 2.49 -18.83
C ILE A 102 -1.81 3.45 -17.64
N VAL A 103 -1.77 2.92 -16.41
CA VAL A 103 -1.74 3.76 -15.20
C VAL A 103 -0.49 4.63 -15.15
N ARG A 104 0.64 4.14 -15.64
CA ARG A 104 1.89 4.91 -15.71
C ARG A 104 1.74 6.13 -16.62
N ARG A 105 1.23 5.95 -17.84
CA ARG A 105 1.10 7.04 -18.83
C ARG A 105 -0.03 8.01 -18.48
N VAL A 106 -1.20 7.45 -18.21
CA VAL A 106 -2.40 8.26 -17.90
C VAL A 106 -2.23 8.95 -16.55
N GLY A 107 -1.70 8.24 -15.54
CA GLY A 107 -1.45 8.80 -14.22
C GLY A 107 -0.48 9.97 -14.25
N PHE A 108 0.65 9.85 -14.97
CA PHE A 108 1.58 10.95 -15.13
C PHE A 108 0.94 12.17 -15.79
N LYS A 109 0.19 11.95 -16.90
CA LYS A 109 -0.47 13.04 -17.62
C LYS A 109 -1.49 13.76 -16.74
N ILE A 110 -2.37 13.02 -16.07
CA ILE A 110 -3.38 13.59 -15.17
C ILE A 110 -2.70 14.32 -14.00
N GLY A 111 -1.64 13.76 -13.44
CA GLY A 111 -0.88 14.38 -12.36
C GLY A 111 -0.22 15.68 -12.80
N TYR A 112 0.37 15.73 -13.99
CA TYR A 112 1.03 16.90 -14.52
C TYR A 112 0.02 18.02 -14.88
N GLU A 113 -1.02 17.68 -15.63
CA GLU A 113 -2.08 18.64 -16.02
C GLU A 113 -2.87 19.15 -14.80
N GLY A 114 -3.18 18.26 -13.85
CA GLY A 114 -3.86 18.62 -12.59
C GLY A 114 -2.96 19.34 -11.59
N GLY A 115 -1.66 19.13 -11.67
CA GLY A 115 -0.70 19.72 -10.73
C GLY A 115 -0.65 21.24 -10.77
N SER A 116 -0.78 21.85 -11.94
CA SER A 116 -0.81 23.30 -12.10
C SER A 116 -2.08 23.94 -11.51
N GLU A 117 -3.24 23.33 -11.73
CA GLU A 117 -4.52 23.79 -11.17
C GLU A 117 -4.60 23.54 -9.66
N PHE A 118 -4.07 22.42 -9.21
CA PHE A 118 -3.97 22.04 -7.81
C PHE A 118 -3.16 23.03 -6.98
N LEU A 119 -2.07 23.54 -7.53
CA LEU A 119 -1.21 24.53 -6.85
C LEU A 119 -1.87 25.88 -6.68
N THR A 120 -2.62 26.33 -7.66
CA THR A 120 -3.37 27.60 -7.58
C THR A 120 -4.41 27.55 -6.46
N ARG A 121 -5.07 26.41 -6.28
CA ARG A 121 -6.06 26.19 -5.22
C ARG A 121 -5.44 25.98 -3.83
N ILE A 122 -4.27 25.38 -3.75
CA ILE A 122 -3.58 25.13 -2.46
C ILE A 122 -3.12 26.42 -1.79
N SER A 123 -2.66 27.39 -2.59
CA SER A 123 -2.12 28.65 -2.06
C SER A 123 -3.20 29.52 -1.40
N GLU A 124 -4.47 29.38 -1.77
CA GLU A 124 -5.52 30.29 -1.32
C GLU A 124 -6.32 29.82 -0.10
N ASP A 125 -6.50 28.49 0.16
CA ASP A 125 -7.57 28.03 1.05
C ASP A 125 -7.20 26.99 2.15
N GLY A 126 -5.93 26.71 2.42
CA GLY A 126 -5.58 25.63 3.36
C GLY A 126 -6.03 24.24 2.89
N THR A 127 -6.28 24.09 1.61
CA THR A 127 -6.72 22.85 0.94
C THR A 127 -5.72 21.73 1.12
N LEU A 128 -4.43 22.03 1.31
CA LEU A 128 -3.39 21.04 1.58
C LEU A 128 -3.68 20.22 2.85
N ASN A 129 -4.14 20.88 3.93
CA ASN A 129 -4.49 20.20 5.17
C ASN A 129 -5.69 19.27 5.00
N LYS A 130 -6.71 19.70 4.26
CA LYS A 130 -7.90 18.88 3.95
C LYS A 130 -7.53 17.68 3.08
N LEU A 131 -6.66 17.87 2.09
CA LEU A 131 -6.17 16.80 1.23
C LEU A 131 -5.34 15.79 2.04
N THR A 132 -4.44 16.26 2.90
CA THR A 132 -3.62 15.41 3.77
C THR A 132 -4.51 14.59 4.70
N GLU A 133 -5.55 15.17 5.25
CA GLU A 133 -6.50 14.45 6.12
C GLU A 133 -7.33 13.44 5.33
N ALA A 134 -7.84 13.79 4.16
CA ALA A 134 -8.53 12.87 3.27
C ALA A 134 -7.63 11.69 2.85
N ALA A 135 -6.37 11.98 2.52
CA ALA A 135 -5.37 10.99 2.18
C ALA A 135 -5.06 10.06 3.36
N ARG A 136 -4.99 10.60 4.59
CA ARG A 136 -4.80 9.81 5.82
C ARG A 136 -5.98 8.85 6.05
N ILE A 137 -7.22 9.34 5.92
CA ILE A 137 -8.42 8.52 6.08
C ILE A 137 -8.43 7.39 5.04
N MET A 138 -8.17 7.71 3.78
CA MET A 138 -8.10 6.72 2.71
C MET A 138 -7.01 5.67 2.98
N GLY A 139 -5.84 6.09 3.43
CA GLY A 139 -4.74 5.19 3.82
C GLY A 139 -5.16 4.22 4.92
N LEU A 140 -5.85 4.69 5.95
CA LEU A 140 -6.36 3.83 7.02
C LEU A 140 -7.39 2.82 6.53
N VAL A 141 -8.31 3.23 5.65
CA VAL A 141 -9.29 2.32 5.03
C VAL A 141 -8.60 1.24 4.21
N VAL A 142 -7.60 1.61 3.40
CA VAL A 142 -6.82 0.66 2.58
C VAL A 142 -6.06 -0.33 3.47
N ILE A 143 -5.38 0.16 4.52
CA ILE A 143 -4.66 -0.71 5.47
C ILE A 143 -5.62 -1.69 6.14
N GLY A 144 -6.81 -1.24 6.57
CA GLY A 144 -7.84 -2.09 7.15
C GLY A 144 -8.33 -3.17 6.17
N ALA A 145 -8.59 -2.80 4.92
CA ALA A 145 -9.00 -3.73 3.88
C ALA A 145 -7.90 -4.76 3.55
N MET A 146 -6.64 -4.32 3.46
CA MET A 146 -5.50 -5.23 3.26
C MET A 146 -5.31 -6.20 4.43
N MET A 147 -5.43 -5.71 5.65
CA MET A 147 -5.38 -6.54 6.85
C MET A 147 -6.44 -7.63 6.80
N ALA A 148 -7.70 -7.29 6.51
CA ALA A 148 -8.80 -8.23 6.45
C ALA A 148 -8.67 -9.27 5.32
N SER A 149 -8.06 -8.89 4.19
CA SER A 149 -7.93 -9.75 3.01
C SER A 149 -6.65 -10.58 2.97
N MET A 150 -5.53 -10.03 3.43
CA MET A 150 -4.21 -10.66 3.28
C MET A 150 -3.71 -11.37 4.55
N VAL A 151 -4.12 -10.89 5.73
CA VAL A 151 -3.70 -11.52 6.99
C VAL A 151 -4.68 -12.63 7.34
N ASN A 152 -4.19 -13.88 7.31
CA ASN A 152 -4.95 -15.05 7.73
C ASN A 152 -4.26 -15.67 8.94
N VAL A 153 -4.99 -15.76 10.04
CA VAL A 153 -4.58 -16.46 11.25
C VAL A 153 -5.67 -17.48 11.53
N ASN A 154 -5.38 -18.76 11.30
CA ASN A 154 -6.31 -19.85 11.49
C ASN A 154 -5.86 -20.71 12.66
N LEU A 155 -6.65 -20.77 13.73
CA LEU A 155 -6.39 -21.64 14.87
C LEU A 155 -6.88 -23.05 14.56
N VAL A 156 -5.98 -24.03 14.60
CA VAL A 156 -6.30 -25.45 14.40
C VAL A 156 -6.67 -26.11 15.73
N THR A 157 -6.57 -25.39 16.84
CA THR A 157 -6.78 -25.92 18.18
C THR A 157 -8.24 -26.29 18.40
N VAL A 158 -8.50 -27.59 18.65
CA VAL A 158 -9.79 -28.17 19.02
C VAL A 158 -9.76 -28.52 20.50
N LEU A 159 -10.64 -27.92 21.28
CA LEU A 159 -10.81 -28.25 22.71
C LEU A 159 -11.89 -29.33 22.87
N ASN A 160 -11.53 -30.47 23.46
CA ASN A 160 -12.50 -31.51 23.83
C ASN A 160 -13.01 -31.24 25.25
N ILE A 161 -14.20 -30.69 25.36
CA ILE A 161 -14.84 -30.43 26.66
C ILE A 161 -16.04 -31.38 26.82
N ASN A 162 -15.95 -32.33 27.74
CA ASN A 162 -17.03 -33.28 28.03
C ASN A 162 -17.60 -34.07 26.83
N GLY A 163 -16.74 -34.38 25.84
CA GLY A 163 -17.15 -35.11 24.64
C GLY A 163 -17.64 -34.23 23.49
N ALA A 164 -17.77 -32.94 23.69
CA ALA A 164 -18.02 -31.96 22.62
C ALA A 164 -16.70 -31.40 22.08
N GLN A 165 -16.54 -31.43 20.77
CA GLN A 165 -15.40 -30.80 20.10
C GLN A 165 -15.73 -29.32 19.84
N VAL A 166 -14.99 -28.44 20.48
CA VAL A 166 -15.13 -26.99 20.31
C VAL A 166 -13.96 -26.49 19.50
N VAL A 167 -14.22 -26.03 18.29
CA VAL A 167 -13.23 -25.38 17.41
C VAL A 167 -13.07 -23.94 17.84
N LEU A 168 -11.91 -23.59 18.34
CA LEU A 168 -11.66 -22.25 18.89
C LEU A 168 -11.84 -21.14 17.84
N GLN A 169 -11.48 -21.42 16.59
CA GLN A 169 -11.65 -20.50 15.46
C GLN A 169 -13.11 -20.08 15.26
N GLU A 170 -14.06 -21.03 15.35
CA GLU A 170 -15.48 -20.75 15.16
C GLU A 170 -16.04 -19.81 16.23
N ILE A 171 -15.57 -19.91 17.46
CA ILE A 171 -15.96 -18.99 18.54
C ILE A 171 -15.49 -17.57 18.24
N PHE A 172 -14.22 -17.41 17.84
CA PHE A 172 -13.69 -16.09 17.51
C PHE A 172 -14.38 -15.48 16.29
N ASP A 173 -14.64 -16.27 15.25
CA ASP A 173 -15.28 -15.80 14.03
C ASP A 173 -16.80 -15.51 14.27
N ALA A 174 -17.44 -16.16 15.23
CA ALA A 174 -18.81 -15.86 15.64
C ALA A 174 -18.92 -14.50 16.37
N ILE A 175 -17.88 -14.10 17.10
CA ILE A 175 -17.86 -12.80 17.79
C ILE A 175 -17.57 -11.69 16.77
N CYS A 176 -16.53 -11.84 16.00
CA CYS A 176 -16.15 -10.90 14.94
C CYS A 176 -15.27 -11.63 13.92
N PRO A 177 -15.69 -11.72 12.66
CA PRO A 177 -14.86 -12.29 11.60
C PRO A 177 -13.50 -11.56 11.52
N LYS A 178 -12.41 -12.34 11.44
CA LYS A 178 -11.06 -11.78 11.38
C LYS A 178 -10.58 -11.01 12.62
N ILE A 179 -11.14 -11.30 13.80
CA ILE A 179 -10.73 -10.65 15.07
C ILE A 179 -9.26 -10.93 15.41
N LEU A 180 -8.73 -12.11 15.09
CA LEU A 180 -7.34 -12.48 15.34
C LEU A 180 -6.37 -11.67 14.48
N PRO A 181 -6.54 -11.56 13.15
CA PRO A 181 -5.79 -10.62 12.31
C PRO A 181 -5.84 -9.19 12.81
N LEU A 182 -7.02 -8.73 13.23
CA LEU A 182 -7.20 -7.39 13.78
C LEU A 182 -6.39 -7.18 15.05
N GLY A 183 -6.49 -8.12 16.00
CA GLY A 183 -5.74 -8.07 17.26
C GLY A 183 -4.23 -8.08 17.03
N LEU A 184 -3.74 -8.92 16.10
CA LEU A 184 -2.34 -8.97 15.72
C LEU A 184 -1.86 -7.62 15.12
N THR A 185 -2.68 -7.00 14.28
CA THR A 185 -2.38 -5.69 13.68
C THR A 185 -2.28 -4.62 14.76
N PHE A 186 -3.21 -4.59 15.73
CA PHE A 186 -3.14 -3.66 16.86
C PHE A 186 -1.94 -3.91 17.77
N ALA A 187 -1.56 -5.17 17.98
CA ALA A 187 -0.35 -5.50 18.75
C ALA A 187 0.92 -4.97 18.06
N CYS A 188 1.01 -5.12 16.74
CA CYS A 188 2.10 -4.54 15.94
C CYS A 188 2.11 -3.01 16.01
N TYR A 189 0.95 -2.38 15.88
CA TYR A 189 0.80 -0.94 15.99
C TYR A 189 1.26 -0.42 17.37
N TRP A 190 0.86 -1.09 18.44
CA TRP A 190 1.30 -0.75 19.80
C TRP A 190 2.81 -0.91 19.98
N GLY A 191 3.40 -1.95 19.38
CA GLY A 191 4.86 -2.12 19.34
C GLY A 191 5.56 -0.96 18.63
N LEU A 192 5.03 -0.51 17.49
CA LEU A 192 5.55 0.64 16.75
C LEU A 192 5.43 1.95 17.56
N GLN A 193 4.34 2.15 18.29
CA GLN A 193 4.19 3.30 19.19
C GLN A 193 5.24 3.33 20.32
N LYS A 194 5.66 2.15 20.79
CA LYS A 194 6.77 2.03 21.75
C LYS A 194 8.16 2.22 21.14
N ARG A 195 8.24 2.68 19.89
CA ARG A 195 9.47 2.93 19.13
C ARG A 195 10.31 1.69 18.83
N TYR A 196 9.73 0.50 18.89
CA TYR A 196 10.41 -0.67 18.33
C TYR A 196 10.56 -0.53 16.82
N SER A 197 11.73 -0.91 16.30
CA SER A 197 11.97 -0.92 14.86
C SER A 197 11.02 -1.90 14.16
N GLY A 198 10.52 -1.54 12.98
CA GLY A 198 9.70 -2.44 12.15
C GLY A 198 10.38 -3.80 11.89
N THR A 199 11.69 -3.82 11.74
CA THR A 199 12.49 -5.06 11.59
C THR A 199 12.39 -5.96 12.82
N VAL A 200 12.43 -5.39 14.02
CA VAL A 200 12.29 -6.15 15.28
C VAL A 200 10.89 -6.78 15.36
N ILE A 201 9.85 -6.03 15.00
CA ILE A 201 8.48 -6.54 14.99
C ILE A 201 8.31 -7.65 13.95
N MET A 202 8.90 -7.52 12.76
CA MET A 202 8.88 -8.57 11.74
C MET A 202 9.56 -9.86 12.23
N ILE A 203 10.73 -9.76 12.86
CA ILE A 203 11.44 -10.93 13.42
C ILE A 203 10.60 -11.54 14.55
N ALA A 204 10.02 -10.72 15.44
CA ALA A 204 9.16 -11.20 16.51
C ALA A 204 7.93 -11.96 15.98
N LEU A 205 7.28 -11.47 14.91
CA LEU A 205 6.15 -12.13 14.24
C LEU A 205 6.58 -13.47 13.62
N LEU A 206 7.75 -13.51 12.99
CA LEU A 206 8.28 -14.73 12.40
C LEU A 206 8.54 -15.79 13.48
N VAL A 207 9.19 -15.41 14.57
CA VAL A 207 9.45 -16.32 15.70
C VAL A 207 8.14 -16.79 16.33
N LEU A 208 7.18 -15.87 16.53
CA LEU A 208 5.86 -16.19 17.08
C LEU A 208 5.10 -17.17 16.18
N GLY A 209 5.12 -16.98 14.86
CA GLY A 209 4.50 -17.90 13.91
C GLY A 209 5.12 -19.30 13.95
N VAL A 210 6.46 -19.39 13.96
CA VAL A 210 7.16 -20.67 14.07
C VAL A 210 6.83 -21.38 15.38
N LEU A 211 6.82 -20.66 16.50
CA LEU A 211 6.45 -21.22 17.80
C LEU A 211 4.98 -21.67 17.85
N ALA A 212 4.07 -20.89 17.27
CA ALA A 212 2.65 -21.24 17.24
C ALA A 212 2.40 -22.52 16.43
N VAL A 213 3.06 -22.70 15.29
CA VAL A 213 3.02 -23.95 14.50
C VAL A 213 3.67 -25.11 15.28
N ALA A 214 4.81 -24.89 15.92
CA ALA A 214 5.48 -25.93 16.72
C ALA A 214 4.63 -26.40 17.92
N LEU A 215 3.79 -25.52 18.47
CA LEU A 215 2.85 -25.83 19.55
C LEU A 215 1.52 -26.39 19.03
N GLY A 216 1.31 -26.51 17.73
CA GLY A 216 0.06 -27.02 17.14
C GLY A 216 -1.14 -26.06 17.30
N LEU A 217 -0.88 -24.76 17.44
CA LEU A 217 -1.93 -23.72 17.58
C LEU A 217 -2.41 -23.20 16.23
N LEU A 218 -1.52 -23.17 15.23
CA LEU A 218 -1.72 -22.68 13.85
C LEU A 218 -1.55 -23.79 12.84
#